data_bab33a4d4e7a2be68a408cfe76bb5649
#
_entry.id   bab33a4d4e7a2be68a408cfe76bb5649
#
_cell.length_a   1.000
_cell.length_b   1.000
_cell.length_c   1.000
_cell.angle_alpha   90.00
_cell.angle_beta   90.00
_cell.angle_gamma   90.00
#
_symmetry.space_group_name_H-M   'P 1'
#
loop_
_entity.id
_entity.type
_entity.pdbx_description
1 polymer ?
#
loop_
_entity_poly.entity_id
_entity_poly.type
_entity_poly.pdbx_seq_one_letter_code
_entity_poly.pdbx_strand_id
1 'polypeptide(L)'
;MTHQTHALQTVLLAGASGLIGHEALTQALATPGLQAVHALVRRPPAAAPTDPRLHWHRVDFAALGALPAADAALCALGTTIKVAGSQAAFRAVDFDAVLAFARAARAAGVDRFAVVSALGADTGSGVFYNRVKGEMEAGLR
;
A
#
# COMPACT_ATOMS: atom_id res chain seq x y z
N MET A 1 -27.63 8.74 -19.65
CA MET A 1 -26.35 8.06 -19.29
C MET A 1 -26.33 7.76 -17.80
N THR A 2 -26.40 6.52 -17.48
CA THR A 2 -26.30 6.08 -16.10
C THR A 2 -24.82 6.01 -15.72
N HIS A 3 -24.39 6.82 -14.78
CA HIS A 3 -23.10 6.65 -14.15
C HIS A 3 -23.15 5.38 -13.29
N GLN A 4 -22.59 4.31 -13.80
CA GLN A 4 -22.39 3.12 -12.97
C GLN A 4 -21.24 3.39 -12.03
N THR A 5 -21.56 3.60 -10.76
CA THR A 5 -20.56 3.50 -9.69
C THR A 5 -20.22 2.03 -9.55
N HIS A 6 -19.04 1.62 -10.02
CA HIS A 6 -18.58 0.28 -9.77
C HIS A 6 -18.26 0.14 -8.29
N ALA A 7 -18.99 -0.75 -7.61
CA ALA A 7 -18.61 -1.16 -6.26
C ALA A 7 -17.21 -1.77 -6.31
N LEU A 8 -16.39 -1.49 -5.28
CA LEU A 8 -15.07 -2.10 -5.15
C LEU A 8 -15.22 -3.62 -5.00
N GLN A 9 -14.65 -4.38 -5.92
CA GLN A 9 -14.70 -5.83 -5.91
C GLN A 9 -13.37 -6.45 -5.53
N THR A 10 -12.27 -5.86 -5.99
CA THR A 10 -10.93 -6.38 -5.76
C THR A 10 -10.00 -5.25 -5.33
N VAL A 11 -9.25 -5.48 -4.26
CA VAL A 11 -8.35 -4.50 -3.67
C VAL A 11 -6.94 -5.10 -3.55
N LEU A 12 -5.95 -4.31 -3.92
CA LEU A 12 -4.55 -4.56 -3.58
C LEU A 12 -4.22 -3.82 -2.30
N LEU A 13 -3.56 -4.48 -1.37
CA LEU A 13 -3.14 -3.89 -0.10
C LEU A 13 -1.66 -4.14 0.13
N ALA A 14 -0.88 -3.07 0.25
CA ALA A 14 0.52 -3.15 0.65
C ALA A 14 0.65 -2.67 2.09
N GLY A 15 1.46 -3.36 2.90
CA GLY A 15 1.67 -3.00 4.30
C GLY A 15 0.66 -3.62 5.27
N ALA A 16 0.06 -4.75 4.90
CA ALA A 16 -0.97 -5.42 5.73
C ALA A 16 -0.46 -5.89 7.09
N SER A 17 0.85 -6.08 7.26
CA SER A 17 1.45 -6.49 8.53
C SER A 17 1.65 -5.34 9.51
N GLY A 18 1.57 -4.09 9.06
CA GLY A 18 1.64 -2.92 9.94
C GLY A 18 0.32 -2.63 10.64
N LEU A 19 0.37 -1.70 11.61
CA LEU A 19 -0.80 -1.36 12.43
C LEU A 19 -1.99 -0.86 11.58
N ILE A 20 -1.74 0.12 10.72
CA ILE A 20 -2.78 0.71 9.86
C ILE A 20 -3.20 -0.29 8.79
N GLY A 21 -2.24 -0.98 8.18
CA GLY A 21 -2.51 -1.96 7.14
C GLY A 21 -3.32 -3.15 7.65
N HIS A 22 -3.05 -3.60 8.87
CA HIS A 22 -3.83 -4.66 9.51
C HIS A 22 -5.29 -4.23 9.73
N GLU A 23 -5.50 -3.02 10.21
CA GLU A 23 -6.85 -2.47 10.41
C GLU A 23 -7.58 -2.32 9.06
N ALA A 24 -6.88 -1.84 8.04
CA ALA A 24 -7.44 -1.73 6.70
C ALA A 24 -7.86 -3.09 6.14
N LEU A 25 -7.05 -4.13 6.37
CA LEU A 25 -7.38 -5.50 5.98
C LEU A 25 -8.64 -5.99 6.70
N THR A 26 -8.74 -5.77 8.00
CA THR A 26 -9.91 -6.14 8.80
C THR A 26 -11.17 -5.48 8.26
N GLN A 27 -11.12 -4.19 7.98
CA GLN A 27 -12.26 -3.46 7.44
C GLN A 27 -12.61 -3.87 6.01
N ALA A 28 -11.60 -4.16 5.19
CA ALA A 28 -11.84 -4.65 3.83
C ALA A 28 -12.59 -5.99 3.86
N LEU A 29 -12.17 -6.91 4.70
CA LEU A 29 -12.82 -8.22 4.84
C LEU A 29 -14.23 -8.12 5.46
N ALA A 30 -14.53 -7.03 6.16
CA ALA A 30 -15.87 -6.75 6.70
C ALA A 30 -16.78 -6.03 5.69
N THR A 31 -16.26 -5.63 4.53
CA THR A 31 -17.02 -4.86 3.54
C THR A 31 -17.89 -5.79 2.69
N PRO A 32 -19.22 -5.61 2.69
CA PRO A 32 -20.11 -6.40 1.84
C PRO A 32 -19.83 -6.19 0.36
N GLY A 33 -19.87 -7.27 -0.41
CA GLY A 33 -19.67 -7.22 -1.85
C GLY A 33 -18.22 -7.26 -2.32
N LEU A 34 -17.26 -7.13 -1.41
CA LEU A 34 -15.85 -7.26 -1.77
C LEU A 34 -15.55 -8.74 -2.08
N GLN A 35 -14.96 -9.01 -3.24
CA GLN A 35 -14.73 -10.36 -3.73
C GLN A 35 -13.34 -10.87 -3.41
N ALA A 36 -12.32 -10.01 -3.45
CA ALA A 36 -10.94 -10.40 -3.21
C ALA A 36 -10.11 -9.26 -2.63
N VAL A 37 -9.22 -9.62 -1.70
CA VAL A 37 -8.15 -8.77 -1.20
C VAL A 37 -6.83 -9.47 -1.48
N HIS A 38 -5.96 -8.81 -2.22
CA HIS A 38 -4.59 -9.28 -2.46
C HIS A 38 -3.65 -8.49 -1.56
N ALA A 39 -3.17 -9.14 -0.50
CA ALA A 39 -2.25 -8.54 0.45
C ALA A 39 -0.80 -8.84 0.03
N LEU A 40 -0.06 -7.78 -0.28
CA LEU A 40 1.34 -7.88 -0.71
C LEU A 40 2.23 -7.67 0.51
N VAL A 41 3.04 -8.65 0.84
CA VAL A 41 3.89 -8.63 2.03
C VAL A 41 5.26 -9.19 1.72
N ARG A 42 6.27 -8.73 2.46
CA ARG A 42 7.60 -9.34 2.39
C ARG A 42 7.61 -10.71 3.05
N ARG A 43 6.87 -10.83 4.16
CA ARG A 43 6.70 -12.09 4.90
C ARG A 43 5.25 -12.22 5.32
N PRO A 44 4.55 -13.31 4.94
CA PRO A 44 3.21 -13.54 5.46
C PRO A 44 3.24 -13.68 6.98
N PRO A 45 2.26 -13.09 7.70
CA PRO A 45 2.19 -13.23 9.15
C PRO A 45 1.90 -14.67 9.55
N ALA A 46 2.47 -15.10 10.70
CA ALA A 46 2.31 -16.46 11.20
C ALA A 46 0.85 -16.76 11.59
N ALA A 47 0.11 -15.73 12.05
CA ALA A 47 -1.30 -15.82 12.43
C ALA A 47 -2.12 -14.92 11.52
N ALA A 48 -2.28 -15.32 10.27
CA ALA A 48 -3.07 -14.57 9.29
C ALA A 48 -4.55 -14.90 9.44
N PRO A 49 -5.46 -13.93 9.19
CA PRO A 49 -6.88 -14.23 9.07
C PRO A 49 -7.12 -15.27 7.98
N THR A 50 -8.04 -16.19 8.25
CA THR A 50 -8.46 -17.18 7.26
C THR A 50 -9.77 -16.71 6.64
N ASP A 51 -9.71 -16.28 5.38
CA ASP A 51 -10.89 -15.85 4.63
C ASP A 51 -10.65 -16.24 3.17
N PRO A 52 -11.63 -16.89 2.50
CA PRO A 52 -11.45 -17.33 1.12
C PRO A 52 -11.23 -16.17 0.13
N ARG A 53 -11.58 -14.95 0.51
CA ARG A 53 -11.36 -13.76 -0.32
C ARG A 53 -9.94 -13.18 -0.18
N LEU A 54 -9.20 -13.57 0.88
CA LEU A 54 -7.87 -13.05 1.19
C LEU A 54 -6.80 -13.91 0.52
N HIS A 55 -5.96 -13.25 -0.28
CA HIS A 55 -4.83 -13.87 -0.97
C HIS A 55 -3.54 -13.18 -0.56
N TRP A 56 -2.66 -13.91 0.10
CA TRP A 56 -1.34 -13.42 0.50
C TRP A 56 -0.36 -13.60 -0.65
N HIS A 57 0.36 -12.53 -0.98
CA HIS A 57 1.42 -12.55 -1.99
C HIS A 57 2.73 -12.13 -1.35
N ARG A 58 3.69 -13.03 -1.34
CA ARG A 58 5.05 -12.69 -0.92
C ARG A 58 5.74 -11.98 -2.07
N VAL A 59 6.18 -10.75 -1.82
CA VAL A 59 6.80 -9.90 -2.84
C VAL A 59 8.07 -9.24 -2.32
N ASP A 60 8.92 -8.83 -3.26
CA ASP A 60 10.01 -7.90 -3.03
C ASP A 60 9.63 -6.57 -3.69
N PHE A 61 9.44 -5.52 -2.90
CA PHE A 61 9.03 -4.23 -3.43
C PHE A 61 10.12 -3.55 -4.26
N ALA A 62 11.38 -4.00 -4.16
CA ALA A 62 12.47 -3.53 -5.02
C ALA A 62 12.45 -4.20 -6.40
N ALA A 63 11.70 -5.28 -6.57
CA ALA A 63 11.65 -6.06 -7.81
C ALA A 63 10.23 -6.62 -8.04
N LEU A 64 9.23 -5.74 -8.02
CA LEU A 64 7.83 -6.13 -8.23
C LEU A 64 7.60 -6.55 -9.68
N GLY A 65 7.01 -7.73 -9.86
CA GLY A 65 6.44 -8.15 -11.13
C GLY A 65 5.02 -7.64 -11.32
N ALA A 66 4.32 -8.21 -12.29
CA ALA A 66 2.93 -7.89 -12.55
C ALA A 66 2.05 -8.28 -11.34
N LEU A 67 1.13 -7.39 -10.97
CA LEU A 67 0.18 -7.61 -9.89
C LEU A 67 -1.15 -8.12 -10.44
N PRO A 68 -1.96 -8.80 -9.60
CA PRO A 68 -3.33 -9.14 -9.98
C PRO A 68 -4.12 -7.90 -10.37
N ALA A 69 -5.02 -8.04 -11.32
CA ALA A 69 -5.94 -6.95 -11.69
C ALA A 69 -6.83 -6.59 -10.51
N ALA A 70 -7.05 -5.29 -10.29
CA ALA A 70 -7.85 -4.82 -9.16
C ALA A 70 -8.50 -3.48 -9.47
N ASP A 71 -9.53 -3.15 -8.69
CA ASP A 71 -10.27 -1.88 -8.83
C ASP A 71 -9.61 -0.77 -8.04
N ALA A 72 -9.00 -1.11 -6.92
CA ALA A 72 -8.40 -0.14 -6.03
C ALA A 72 -7.14 -0.70 -5.37
N ALA A 73 -6.30 0.19 -4.90
CA ALA A 73 -5.11 -0.16 -4.12
C ALA A 73 -4.96 0.79 -2.95
N LEU A 74 -4.58 0.23 -1.81
CA LEU A 74 -4.22 0.97 -0.61
C LEU A 74 -2.78 0.66 -0.23
N CYS A 75 -1.99 1.70 -0.09
CA CYS A 75 -0.61 1.60 0.36
C CYS A 75 -0.51 2.07 1.82
N ALA A 76 -0.26 1.13 2.71
CA ALA A 76 0.03 1.38 4.12
C ALA A 76 1.49 1.04 4.47
N LEU A 77 2.36 1.03 3.46
CA LEU A 77 3.79 0.84 3.67
C LEU A 77 4.36 2.03 4.43
N GLY A 78 5.18 1.74 5.42
CA GLY A 78 5.85 2.76 6.20
C GLY A 78 6.68 2.13 7.29
N THR A 79 7.68 2.86 7.72
CA THR A 79 8.53 2.47 8.83
C THR A 79 9.00 3.73 9.57
N THR A 80 9.91 3.59 10.52
CA THR A 80 10.60 4.70 11.15
C THR A 80 12.09 4.59 10.86
N ILE A 81 12.81 5.69 11.01
CA ILE A 81 14.27 5.67 10.82
C ILE A 81 14.91 4.70 11.80
N LYS A 82 14.42 4.65 13.04
CA LYS A 82 14.92 3.74 14.07
C LYS A 82 14.69 2.27 13.69
N VAL A 83 13.51 1.91 13.23
CA VAL A 83 13.17 0.54 12.83
C VAL A 83 13.89 0.16 11.55
N ALA A 84 13.97 1.07 10.59
CA ALA A 84 14.67 0.83 9.32
C ALA A 84 16.19 0.70 9.51
N GLY A 85 16.76 1.38 10.50
CA GLY A 85 18.16 1.35 10.82
C GLY A 85 19.01 2.46 10.20
N SER A 86 18.51 3.14 9.19
CA SER A 86 19.20 4.27 8.54
C SER A 86 18.22 5.12 7.76
N GLN A 87 18.66 6.33 7.37
CA GLN A 87 17.87 7.20 6.49
C GLN A 87 17.67 6.56 5.11
N ALA A 88 18.69 5.92 4.57
CA ALA A 88 18.61 5.24 3.28
C ALA A 88 17.60 4.09 3.32
N ALA A 89 17.61 3.29 4.37
CA ALA A 89 16.65 2.19 4.54
C ALA A 89 15.23 2.70 4.76
N PHE A 90 15.06 3.81 5.48
CA PHE A 90 13.77 4.48 5.63
C PHE A 90 13.22 4.93 4.27
N ARG A 91 14.04 5.60 3.47
CA ARG A 91 13.64 6.07 2.15
C ARG A 91 13.26 4.92 1.21
N ALA A 92 13.98 3.79 1.30
CA ALA A 92 13.69 2.60 0.49
C ALA A 92 12.26 2.09 0.74
N VAL A 93 11.74 2.19 1.95
CA VAL A 93 10.37 1.79 2.29
C VAL A 93 9.38 2.91 2.00
N ASP A 94 9.60 4.09 2.56
CA ASP A 94 8.61 5.18 2.58
C ASP A 94 8.55 5.97 1.27
N PHE A 95 9.53 5.80 0.40
CA PHE A 95 9.55 6.42 -0.92
C PHE A 95 9.61 5.38 -2.04
N ASP A 96 10.69 4.62 -2.12
CA ASP A 96 10.93 3.74 -3.27
C ASP A 96 9.88 2.63 -3.38
N ALA A 97 9.57 1.94 -2.29
CA ALA A 97 8.59 0.85 -2.27
C ALA A 97 7.17 1.36 -2.57
N VAL A 98 6.81 2.53 -2.04
CA VAL A 98 5.50 3.16 -2.30
C VAL A 98 5.33 3.47 -3.78
N LEU A 99 6.33 4.09 -4.40
CA LEU A 99 6.26 4.42 -5.84
C LEU A 99 6.25 3.17 -6.71
N ALA A 100 7.04 2.16 -6.35
CA ALA A 100 7.07 0.89 -7.08
C ALA A 100 5.69 0.21 -7.02
N PHE A 101 5.06 0.19 -5.86
CA PHE A 101 3.71 -0.37 -5.70
C PHE A 101 2.68 0.43 -6.51
N ALA A 102 2.74 1.75 -6.46
CA ALA A 102 1.82 2.59 -7.21
C ALA A 102 1.92 2.36 -8.72
N ARG A 103 3.13 2.25 -9.26
CA ARG A 103 3.35 1.97 -10.69
C ARG A 103 2.83 0.59 -11.07
N ALA A 104 3.10 -0.41 -10.26
CA ALA A 104 2.64 -1.78 -10.53
C ALA A 104 1.12 -1.87 -10.44
N ALA A 105 0.49 -1.19 -9.48
CA ALA A 105 -0.96 -1.12 -9.34
C ALA A 105 -1.60 -0.46 -10.58
N ARG A 106 -1.04 0.66 -11.05
CA ARG A 106 -1.52 1.33 -12.25
C ARG A 106 -1.42 0.41 -13.49
N ALA A 107 -0.30 -0.29 -13.63
CA ALA A 107 -0.12 -1.26 -14.72
C ALA A 107 -1.12 -2.42 -14.65
N ALA A 108 -1.62 -2.74 -13.46
CA ALA A 108 -2.65 -3.77 -13.24
C ALA A 108 -4.08 -3.25 -13.46
N GLY A 109 -4.25 -2.00 -13.87
CA GLY A 109 -5.55 -1.41 -14.17
C GLY A 109 -6.22 -0.68 -13.00
N VAL A 110 -5.52 -0.48 -11.89
CA VAL A 110 -6.04 0.25 -10.73
C VAL A 110 -6.19 1.73 -11.08
N ASP A 111 -7.37 2.28 -10.87
CA ASP A 111 -7.70 3.69 -11.09
C ASP A 111 -7.96 4.45 -9.77
N ARG A 112 -8.02 3.75 -8.64
CA ARG A 112 -8.24 4.32 -7.32
C ARG A 112 -7.11 3.93 -6.40
N PHE A 113 -6.31 4.90 -6.01
CA PHE A 113 -5.12 4.66 -5.18
C PHE A 113 -5.16 5.56 -3.96
N ALA A 114 -5.01 4.96 -2.78
CA ALA A 114 -4.87 5.68 -1.53
C ALA A 114 -3.53 5.32 -0.86
N VAL A 115 -2.92 6.28 -0.21
CA VAL A 115 -1.66 6.10 0.50
C VAL A 115 -1.74 6.72 1.88
N VAL A 116 -1.15 6.04 2.86
CA VAL A 116 -0.96 6.59 4.20
C VAL A 116 0.31 7.45 4.19
N SER A 117 0.18 8.71 4.59
CA SER A 117 1.28 9.64 4.67
C SER A 117 1.37 10.24 6.08
N ALA A 118 1.84 11.46 6.21
CA ALA A 118 1.97 12.16 7.48
C ALA A 118 1.47 13.59 7.36
N LEU A 119 0.92 14.13 8.45
CA LEU A 119 0.40 15.50 8.48
C LEU A 119 1.47 16.56 8.16
N GLY A 120 2.71 16.31 8.59
CA GLY A 120 3.84 17.22 8.33
C GLY A 120 4.56 16.99 7.01
N ALA A 121 4.01 16.17 6.10
CA ALA A 121 4.65 15.86 4.83
C ALA A 121 4.86 17.13 3.99
N ASP A 122 6.12 17.45 3.67
CA ASP A 122 6.50 18.65 2.96
C ASP A 122 7.90 18.45 2.34
N THR A 123 8.01 18.64 1.02
CA THR A 123 9.28 18.50 0.30
C THR A 123 10.34 19.50 0.78
N GLY A 124 9.93 20.64 1.34
CA GLY A 124 10.82 21.67 1.88
C GLY A 124 11.12 21.52 3.36
N SER A 125 10.62 20.47 4.03
CA SER A 125 10.81 20.30 5.46
C SER A 125 12.28 20.08 5.84
N GLY A 126 12.71 20.70 6.93
CA GLY A 126 14.01 20.40 7.55
C GLY A 126 14.02 19.07 8.29
N VAL A 127 12.85 18.51 8.59
CA VAL A 127 12.71 17.19 9.22
C VAL A 127 12.75 16.13 8.13
N PHE A 128 13.74 15.25 8.19
CA PHE A 128 13.98 14.24 7.13
C PHE A 128 12.74 13.38 6.89
N TYR A 129 12.07 12.88 7.95
CA TYR A 129 10.86 12.08 7.84
C TYR A 129 9.77 12.80 7.02
N ASN A 130 9.50 14.05 7.36
CA ASN A 130 8.47 14.84 6.69
C ASN A 130 8.84 15.16 5.24
N ARG A 131 10.12 15.40 4.98
CA ARG A 131 10.62 15.67 3.63
C ARG A 131 10.46 14.45 2.73
N VAL A 132 10.81 13.26 3.21
CA VAL A 132 10.63 12.03 2.44
C VAL A 132 9.16 11.77 2.16
N LYS A 133 8.28 11.97 3.15
CA LYS A 133 6.83 11.83 2.95
C LYS A 133 6.31 12.81 1.91
N GLY A 134 6.78 14.05 1.94
CA GLY A 134 6.43 15.06 0.93
C GLY A 134 6.91 14.69 -0.47
N GLU A 135 8.13 14.19 -0.59
CA GLU A 135 8.69 13.72 -1.87
C GLU A 135 7.92 12.52 -2.40
N MET A 136 7.51 11.61 -1.53
CA MET A 136 6.66 10.47 -1.90
C MET A 136 5.32 10.95 -2.47
N GLU A 137 4.63 11.87 -1.79
CA GLU A 137 3.37 12.42 -2.27
C GLU A 137 3.54 13.10 -3.63
N ALA A 138 4.62 13.88 -3.81
CA ALA A 138 4.91 14.53 -5.08
C ALA A 138 5.18 13.51 -6.19
N GLY A 139 5.87 12.42 -5.89
CA GLY A 139 6.17 11.35 -6.84
C GLY A 139 4.93 10.57 -7.30
N LEU A 140 3.86 10.59 -6.52
CA LEU A 140 2.60 9.91 -6.86
C LEU A 140 1.68 10.74 -7.78
N ARG A 141 1.95 12.01 -7.95
CA ARG A 141 1.14 12.91 -8.79
C ARG A 141 1.46 12.82 -10.27
#